data_28cf24b7f85436c123592a540362e325
#
_entry.id   28cf24b7f85436c123592a540362e325
#
_cell.length_a   1.000
_cell.length_b   1.000
_cell.length_c   1.000
_cell.angle_alpha   90.00
_cell.angle_beta   90.00
_cell.angle_gamma   90.00
#
_symmetry.space_group_name_H-M   'P 1'
#
loop_
_entity.id
_entity.type
_entity.pdbx_description
1 polymer ?
#
loop_
_entity_poly.entity_id
_entity_poly.type
_entity_poly.pdbx_seq_one_letter_code
_entity_poly.pdbx_strand_id
1 'polypeptide(L)'
;AKDDFKNYLPDMSLCNLCSNKDDRSARIVFSTYPTMLNAIDDMKTKDGQRMFTPAHFDLIIIDESHRSIFKKYRAIFEYFDAIMVGLTATPKTDVDRNTYDFFEMEHGVPTYAYDYETAVYQDHVLVPYYNFEVKTKFLEEGITYDDLSDEDKELYRQYSTELSELSLRFSRNVLAATNAFTINITDPAQVA
;
A
#
# COMPACT_ATOMS: atom_id res chain seq x y z
N ALA A 1 -10.87 -3.54 11.83
CA ALA A 1 -11.74 -2.38 11.55
C ALA A 1 -13.20 -2.62 11.91
N LYS A 2 -13.94 -3.58 11.22
CA LYS A 2 -15.40 -3.76 11.49
C LYS A 2 -15.71 -4.02 12.97
N ASP A 3 -14.93 -4.87 13.64
CA ASP A 3 -15.16 -5.22 15.04
C ASP A 3 -14.86 -4.04 15.97
N ASP A 4 -13.88 -3.21 15.64
CA ASP A 4 -13.58 -1.99 16.39
C ASP A 4 -14.75 -1.00 16.27
N PHE A 5 -15.27 -0.80 15.05
CA PHE A 5 -16.47 0.02 14.86
C PHE A 5 -17.69 -0.51 15.63
N LYS A 6 -17.86 -1.83 15.72
CA LYS A 6 -18.92 -2.43 16.52
C LYS A 6 -18.75 -2.13 18.00
N ASN A 7 -17.53 -2.08 18.51
CA ASN A 7 -17.24 -1.78 19.91
C ASN A 7 -17.48 -0.30 20.25
N TYR A 8 -17.07 0.60 19.34
CA TYR A 8 -17.19 2.05 19.57
C TYR A 8 -18.54 2.64 19.15
N LEU A 9 -19.25 1.98 18.22
CA LEU A 9 -20.55 2.41 17.68
C LEU A 9 -21.54 1.25 17.72
N PRO A 10 -21.90 0.74 18.91
CA PRO A 10 -22.72 -0.48 19.05
C PRO A 10 -24.13 -0.35 18.45
N ASP A 11 -24.66 0.85 18.39
CA ASP A 11 -26.03 1.13 17.88
C ASP A 11 -26.09 1.29 16.36
N MET A 12 -24.93 1.29 15.68
CA MET A 12 -24.88 1.44 14.22
C MET A 12 -25.00 0.08 13.52
N SER A 13 -25.79 0.04 12.47
CA SER A 13 -25.85 -1.12 11.59
C SER A 13 -24.62 -1.18 10.72
N LEU A 14 -23.95 -2.34 10.71
CA LEU A 14 -22.66 -2.57 10.03
C LEU A 14 -22.81 -3.69 9.01
N CYS A 15 -22.42 -3.44 7.77
CA CYS A 15 -22.34 -4.44 6.71
C CYS A 15 -20.88 -4.65 6.25
N ASN A 16 -20.50 -5.91 6.01
CA ASN A 16 -19.31 -6.24 5.26
C ASN A 16 -19.75 -6.72 3.87
N LEU A 17 -19.58 -5.86 2.87
CA LEU A 17 -20.01 -6.12 1.50
C LEU A 17 -19.31 -7.35 0.87
N CYS A 18 -18.13 -7.72 1.36
CA CYS A 18 -17.41 -8.91 0.89
C CYS A 18 -18.12 -10.22 1.27
N SER A 19 -18.84 -10.24 2.41
CA SER A 19 -19.53 -11.42 2.92
C SER A 19 -21.05 -11.34 2.81
N ASN A 20 -21.64 -10.14 2.84
CA ASN A 20 -23.08 -9.90 2.72
C ASN A 20 -23.36 -8.80 1.68
N LYS A 21 -23.52 -9.20 0.44
CA LYS A 21 -23.68 -8.29 -0.70
C LYS A 21 -25.07 -7.66 -0.79
N ASP A 22 -26.05 -8.19 -0.10
CA ASP A 22 -27.44 -7.75 -0.22
C ASP A 22 -27.86 -6.70 0.82
N ASP A 23 -27.05 -6.48 1.85
CA ASP A 23 -27.36 -5.52 2.91
C ASP A 23 -26.83 -4.11 2.58
N ARG A 24 -27.66 -3.35 1.85
CA ARG A 24 -27.42 -1.94 1.52
C ARG A 24 -27.94 -0.97 2.58
N SER A 25 -28.77 -1.43 3.49
CA SER A 25 -29.44 -0.57 4.46
C SER A 25 -28.57 -0.24 5.67
N ALA A 26 -27.39 -0.87 5.78
CA ALA A 26 -26.47 -0.62 6.85
C ALA A 26 -25.93 0.82 6.80
N ARG A 27 -25.87 1.46 7.96
CA ARG A 27 -25.34 2.83 8.11
C ARG A 27 -23.84 2.92 7.79
N ILE A 28 -23.10 1.83 8.06
CA ILE A 28 -21.65 1.73 7.77
C ILE A 28 -21.41 0.48 6.94
N VAL A 29 -20.80 0.67 5.78
CA VAL A 29 -20.46 -0.41 4.84
C VAL A 29 -18.96 -0.55 4.75
N PHE A 30 -18.45 -1.74 5.04
CA PHE A 30 -17.05 -2.11 4.84
C PHE A 30 -16.91 -2.87 3.52
N SER A 31 -15.93 -2.50 2.74
CA SER A 31 -15.65 -3.14 1.46
C SER A 31 -14.16 -3.14 1.14
N THR A 32 -13.75 -4.04 0.27
CA THR A 32 -12.48 -3.92 -0.43
C THR A 32 -12.68 -3.16 -1.74
N TYR A 33 -11.61 -2.57 -2.28
CA TYR A 33 -11.68 -1.83 -3.55
C TYR A 33 -12.25 -2.66 -4.72
N PRO A 34 -11.81 -3.92 -4.94
CA PRO A 34 -12.39 -4.76 -6.00
C PRO A 34 -13.89 -5.02 -5.80
N THR A 35 -14.32 -5.26 -4.57
CA THR A 35 -15.73 -5.52 -4.27
C THR A 35 -16.59 -4.28 -4.50
N MET A 36 -16.11 -3.10 -4.08
CA MET A 36 -16.84 -1.85 -4.30
C MET A 36 -16.90 -1.48 -5.78
N LEU A 37 -15.81 -1.66 -6.53
CA LEU A 37 -15.79 -1.42 -7.97
C LEU A 37 -16.84 -2.28 -8.67
N ASN A 38 -16.90 -3.57 -8.38
CA ASN A 38 -17.94 -4.45 -8.93
C ASN A 38 -19.36 -4.04 -8.49
N ALA A 39 -19.51 -3.50 -7.28
CA ALA A 39 -20.80 -3.08 -6.77
C ALA A 39 -21.36 -1.84 -7.51
N ILE A 40 -20.51 -0.94 -7.98
CA ILE A 40 -20.93 0.23 -8.76
C ILE A 40 -21.11 -0.10 -10.24
N ASP A 41 -20.33 -1.05 -10.79
CA ASP A 41 -20.36 -1.38 -12.23
C ASP A 41 -21.43 -2.44 -12.54
N ASP A 42 -21.39 -3.60 -11.87
CA ASP A 42 -22.10 -4.81 -12.28
C ASP A 42 -23.23 -5.22 -11.36
N MET A 43 -23.18 -4.87 -10.07
CA MET A 43 -24.18 -5.32 -9.11
C MET A 43 -25.48 -4.53 -9.25
N LYS A 44 -26.54 -5.27 -9.60
CA LYS A 44 -27.89 -4.76 -9.63
C LYS A 44 -28.72 -5.41 -8.53
N THR A 45 -29.71 -4.67 -8.04
CA THR A 45 -30.73 -5.20 -7.14
C THR A 45 -31.63 -6.18 -7.88
N LYS A 46 -32.48 -6.90 -7.14
CA LYS A 46 -33.50 -7.77 -7.73
C LYS A 46 -34.41 -7.03 -8.72
N ASP A 47 -34.58 -5.73 -8.54
CA ASP A 47 -35.41 -4.87 -9.38
C ASP A 47 -34.58 -4.22 -10.53
N GLY A 48 -33.34 -4.67 -10.77
CA GLY A 48 -32.48 -4.22 -11.85
C GLY A 48 -31.83 -2.85 -11.64
N GLN A 49 -32.01 -2.23 -10.46
CA GLN A 49 -31.37 -0.95 -10.11
C GLN A 49 -29.93 -1.15 -9.66
N ARG A 50 -29.10 -0.12 -9.74
CA ARG A 50 -27.74 -0.16 -9.20
C ARG A 50 -27.75 -0.36 -7.70
N MET A 51 -26.78 -1.11 -7.17
CA MET A 51 -26.69 -1.39 -5.75
C MET A 51 -26.51 -0.10 -4.94
N PHE A 52 -25.65 0.78 -5.38
CA PHE A 52 -25.40 2.09 -4.78
C PHE A 52 -25.62 3.20 -5.82
N THR A 53 -26.23 4.30 -5.39
CA THR A 53 -26.32 5.53 -6.17
C THR A 53 -25.13 6.43 -5.88
N PRO A 54 -24.79 7.41 -6.73
CA PRO A 54 -23.73 8.36 -6.44
C PRO A 54 -23.84 9.07 -5.09
N ALA A 55 -25.03 9.42 -4.66
CA ALA A 55 -25.31 10.08 -3.38
C ALA A 55 -25.69 9.09 -2.26
N HIS A 56 -25.19 7.85 -2.31
CA HIS A 56 -25.54 6.83 -1.30
C HIS A 56 -24.79 7.01 0.01
N PHE A 57 -23.55 7.45 -0.05
CA PHE A 57 -22.69 7.67 1.10
C PHE A 57 -22.47 9.17 1.34
N ASP A 58 -22.54 9.59 2.59
CA ASP A 58 -22.19 10.95 3.01
C ASP A 58 -20.68 11.09 3.27
N LEU A 59 -20.02 10.00 3.66
CA LEU A 59 -18.61 9.95 4.02
C LEU A 59 -17.97 8.64 3.53
N ILE A 60 -16.80 8.75 2.93
CA ILE A 60 -15.94 7.63 2.53
C ILE A 60 -14.60 7.74 3.26
N ILE A 61 -14.25 6.72 4.06
CA ILE A 61 -12.97 6.61 4.72
C ILE A 61 -12.11 5.61 3.92
N ILE A 62 -10.95 6.08 3.47
CA ILE A 62 -10.04 5.34 2.59
C ILE A 62 -8.81 4.96 3.39
N ASP A 63 -8.70 3.68 3.76
CA ASP A 63 -7.53 3.16 4.43
C ASP A 63 -6.43 2.83 3.42
N GLU A 64 -5.16 3.03 3.79
CA GLU A 64 -4.00 2.87 2.92
C GLU A 64 -4.14 3.65 1.60
N SER A 65 -4.57 4.89 1.68
CA SER A 65 -4.92 5.73 0.53
C SER A 65 -3.76 5.88 -0.47
N HIS A 66 -2.49 5.81 -0.03
CA HIS A 66 -1.31 5.89 -0.89
C HIS A 66 -1.21 4.76 -1.94
N ARG A 67 -1.94 3.66 -1.77
CA ARG A 67 -1.88 2.49 -2.67
C ARG A 67 -3.01 2.46 -3.70
N SER A 68 -4.19 2.87 -3.29
CA SER A 68 -5.43 2.40 -3.92
C SER A 68 -6.22 3.47 -4.64
N ILE A 69 -5.96 4.74 -4.37
CA ILE A 69 -6.67 5.87 -4.98
C ILE A 69 -6.30 6.12 -6.46
N PHE A 70 -5.26 5.44 -6.95
CA PHE A 70 -4.75 5.66 -8.31
C PHE A 70 -5.23 4.59 -9.30
N LYS A 71 -5.23 4.93 -10.59
CA LYS A 71 -5.54 4.04 -11.71
C LYS A 71 -6.97 3.45 -11.62
N LYS A 72 -7.07 2.11 -11.60
CA LYS A 72 -8.34 1.38 -11.72
C LYS A 72 -9.38 1.75 -10.66
N TYR A 73 -8.96 1.97 -9.42
CA TYR A 73 -9.89 2.22 -8.30
C TYR A 73 -10.31 3.68 -8.17
N ARG A 74 -9.69 4.58 -8.90
CA ARG A 74 -10.09 5.99 -8.94
C ARG A 74 -11.55 6.15 -9.35
N ALA A 75 -12.05 5.29 -10.23
CA ALA A 75 -13.44 5.27 -10.65
C ALA A 75 -14.46 5.16 -9.51
N ILE A 76 -14.10 4.52 -8.38
CA ILE A 76 -14.96 4.44 -7.19
C ILE A 76 -15.18 5.82 -6.60
N PHE A 77 -14.11 6.60 -6.50
CA PHE A 77 -14.13 7.91 -5.86
C PHE A 77 -14.73 8.99 -6.76
N GLU A 78 -14.59 8.83 -8.07
CA GLU A 78 -15.25 9.68 -9.05
C GLU A 78 -16.75 9.37 -9.18
N TYR A 79 -17.17 8.17 -8.76
CA TYR A 79 -18.58 7.76 -8.81
C TYR A 79 -19.42 8.35 -7.68
N PHE A 80 -18.89 8.38 -6.46
CA PHE A 80 -19.62 8.83 -5.27
C PHE A 80 -19.45 10.33 -5.02
N ASP A 81 -20.57 11.00 -4.77
CA ASP A 81 -20.61 12.38 -4.31
C ASP A 81 -20.62 12.39 -2.77
N ALA A 82 -19.46 12.28 -2.16
CA ALA A 82 -19.28 12.11 -0.73
C ALA A 82 -18.01 12.83 -0.23
N ILE A 83 -18.00 13.20 1.04
CA ILE A 83 -16.78 13.69 1.72
C ILE A 83 -15.79 12.53 1.81
N MET A 84 -14.52 12.77 1.43
CA MET A 84 -13.47 11.75 1.45
C MET A 84 -12.44 12.04 2.52
N VAL A 85 -12.10 11.01 3.30
CA VAL A 85 -11.02 11.04 4.29
C VAL A 85 -10.02 9.93 3.97
N GLY A 86 -8.78 10.29 3.71
CA GLY A 86 -7.69 9.37 3.45
C GLY A 86 -6.83 9.14 4.69
N LEU A 87 -6.57 7.87 5.02
CA LEU A 87 -5.63 7.47 6.06
C LEU A 87 -4.40 6.84 5.37
N THR A 88 -3.22 7.30 5.74
CA THR A 88 -1.96 6.75 5.23
C THR A 88 -0.79 7.09 6.14
N ALA A 89 0.12 6.15 6.33
CA ALA A 89 1.40 6.42 6.99
C ALA A 89 2.45 7.00 6.02
N THR A 90 2.27 6.80 4.71
CA THR A 90 3.25 7.15 3.67
C THR A 90 2.56 7.77 2.46
N PRO A 91 2.16 9.06 2.55
CA PRO A 91 1.58 9.74 1.40
C PRO A 91 2.56 9.74 0.22
N LYS A 92 2.04 9.56 -0.98
CA LYS A 92 2.83 9.61 -2.22
C LYS A 92 2.89 11.02 -2.76
N THR A 93 4.07 11.39 -3.24
CA THR A 93 4.35 12.71 -3.83
C THR A 93 4.87 12.62 -5.28
N ASP A 94 4.82 11.42 -5.88
CA ASP A 94 5.24 11.19 -7.25
C ASP A 94 4.32 11.93 -8.24
N VAL A 95 4.85 12.38 -9.36
CA VAL A 95 4.11 13.16 -10.37
C VAL A 95 2.82 12.44 -10.83
N ASP A 96 2.90 11.11 -11.04
CA ASP A 96 1.76 10.31 -11.50
C ASP A 96 0.89 9.75 -10.38
N ARG A 97 1.30 9.92 -9.13
CA ARG A 97 0.66 9.31 -7.95
C ARG A 97 0.81 10.21 -6.73
N ASN A 98 0.13 11.33 -6.78
CA ASN A 98 0.18 12.28 -5.68
C ASN A 98 -1.07 12.14 -4.81
N THR A 99 -0.87 11.78 -3.55
CA THR A 99 -1.96 11.64 -2.58
C THR A 99 -2.61 12.99 -2.27
N TYR A 100 -1.83 14.05 -2.19
CA TYR A 100 -2.33 15.40 -1.90
C TYR A 100 -3.18 15.95 -3.03
N ASP A 101 -2.77 15.76 -4.29
CA ASP A 101 -3.56 16.17 -5.46
C ASP A 101 -4.91 15.45 -5.53
N PHE A 102 -4.94 14.17 -5.15
CA PHE A 102 -6.19 13.41 -5.12
C PHE A 102 -7.21 13.99 -4.13
N PHE A 103 -6.75 14.47 -2.98
CA PHE A 103 -7.60 15.10 -1.96
C PHE A 103 -7.70 16.62 -2.10
N GLU A 104 -7.21 17.20 -3.22
CA GLU A 104 -7.21 18.65 -3.49
C GLU A 104 -6.53 19.46 -2.37
N MET A 105 -5.42 18.93 -1.83
CA MET A 105 -4.67 19.49 -0.71
C MET A 105 -3.33 20.07 -1.15
N GLU A 106 -2.79 20.98 -0.38
CA GLU A 106 -1.44 21.49 -0.56
C GLU A 106 -0.41 20.38 -0.33
N HIS A 107 0.60 20.29 -1.22
CA HIS A 107 1.64 19.27 -1.16
C HIS A 107 2.39 19.30 0.17
N GLY A 108 2.46 18.17 0.83
CA GLY A 108 3.16 18.01 2.11
C GLY A 108 2.40 18.54 3.33
N VAL A 109 1.18 19.05 3.14
CA VAL A 109 0.37 19.60 4.21
C VAL A 109 -0.88 18.72 4.42
N PRO A 110 -0.80 17.67 5.26
CA PRO A 110 -1.98 16.87 5.61
C PRO A 110 -2.91 17.66 6.54
N THR A 111 -4.20 17.33 6.53
CA THR A 111 -5.17 17.90 7.47
C THR A 111 -4.80 17.62 8.93
N TYR A 112 -4.23 16.44 9.18
CA TYR A 112 -3.71 16.00 10.47
C TYR A 112 -2.52 15.09 10.27
N ALA A 113 -1.49 15.23 11.09
CA ALA A 113 -0.34 14.35 11.12
C ALA A 113 -0.05 13.91 12.55
N TYR A 114 0.19 12.61 12.73
CA TYR A 114 0.71 12.01 13.96
C TYR A 114 2.03 11.36 13.59
N ASP A 115 3.12 12.07 13.85
CA ASP A 115 4.44 11.66 13.41
C ASP A 115 5.07 10.59 14.31
N TYR A 116 6.08 9.91 13.76
CA TYR A 116 6.80 8.83 14.44
C TYR A 116 7.49 9.32 15.73
N GLU A 117 8.08 10.50 15.69
CA GLU A 117 8.82 11.05 16.84
C GLU A 117 7.88 11.31 18.01
N THR A 118 6.72 11.87 17.75
CA THR A 118 5.67 12.05 18.76
C THR A 118 5.23 10.71 19.33
N ALA A 119 4.95 9.73 18.47
CA ALA A 119 4.45 8.42 18.87
C ALA A 119 5.48 7.61 19.70
N VAL A 120 6.77 7.74 19.40
CA VAL A 120 7.86 7.02 20.09
C VAL A 120 8.33 7.75 21.34
N TYR A 121 8.66 9.03 21.21
CA TYR A 121 9.40 9.75 22.25
C TYR A 121 8.54 10.59 23.18
N GLN A 122 7.33 10.98 22.75
CA GLN A 122 6.41 11.75 23.58
C GLN A 122 5.33 10.85 24.20
N ASP A 123 4.59 10.13 23.36
CA ASP A 123 3.43 9.33 23.80
C ASP A 123 3.80 7.91 24.17
N HIS A 124 4.97 7.42 23.79
CA HIS A 124 5.46 6.05 24.06
C HIS A 124 4.51 4.93 23.60
N VAL A 125 3.74 5.16 22.53
CA VAL A 125 2.81 4.17 21.95
C VAL A 125 3.47 3.30 20.88
N LEU A 126 4.61 3.75 20.33
CA LEU A 126 5.46 2.98 19.44
C LEU A 126 6.84 2.78 20.04
N VAL A 127 7.49 1.68 19.66
CA VAL A 127 8.90 1.42 20.04
C VAL A 127 9.84 2.01 18.98
N PRO A 128 11.02 2.51 19.38
CA PRO A 128 12.04 2.92 18.44
C PRO A 128 12.55 1.72 17.63
N TYR A 129 12.95 1.95 16.38
CA TYR A 129 13.59 0.94 15.56
C TYR A 129 14.94 1.44 15.07
N TYR A 130 15.83 0.50 14.77
CA TYR A 130 17.11 0.76 14.15
C TYR A 130 17.15 0.10 12.78
N ASN A 131 17.56 0.85 11.77
CA ASN A 131 17.80 0.30 10.45
C ASN A 131 19.25 -0.13 10.34
N PHE A 132 19.49 -1.39 10.01
CA PHE A 132 20.80 -1.89 9.65
C PHE A 132 20.84 -2.09 8.13
N GLU A 133 21.69 -1.35 7.46
CA GLU A 133 21.96 -1.57 6.05
C GLU A 133 23.08 -2.61 5.95
N VAL A 134 22.74 -3.81 5.52
CA VAL A 134 23.74 -4.86 5.24
C VAL A 134 24.16 -4.72 3.79
N LYS A 135 25.39 -4.27 3.58
CA LYS A 135 26.01 -4.27 2.27
C LYS A 135 26.72 -5.60 2.07
N THR A 136 26.42 -6.26 0.96
CA THR A 136 27.21 -7.43 0.56
C THR A 136 28.47 -6.96 -0.14
N LYS A 137 29.53 -7.80 -0.10
CA LYS A 137 30.78 -7.55 -0.86
C LYS A 137 30.50 -7.22 -2.32
N PHE A 138 29.51 -7.90 -2.92
CA PHE A 138 29.11 -7.67 -4.31
C PHE A 138 28.49 -6.30 -4.58
N LEU A 139 27.84 -5.71 -3.59
CA LEU A 139 27.28 -4.34 -3.71
C LEU A 139 28.33 -3.26 -3.58
N GLU A 140 29.38 -3.50 -2.80
CA GLU A 140 30.47 -2.54 -2.59
C GLU A 140 31.53 -2.62 -3.67
N GLU A 141 31.93 -3.83 -4.05
CA GLU A 141 33.07 -4.10 -4.93
C GLU A 141 32.63 -4.50 -6.37
N GLY A 142 31.33 -4.82 -6.56
CA GLY A 142 30.82 -5.42 -7.78
C GLY A 142 31.13 -6.93 -7.85
N ILE A 143 30.75 -7.55 -8.96
CA ILE A 143 31.09 -8.94 -9.26
C ILE A 143 32.07 -8.92 -10.42
N THR A 144 33.28 -9.42 -10.19
CA THR A 144 34.24 -9.64 -11.29
C THR A 144 34.06 -11.04 -11.87
N TYR A 145 34.49 -11.25 -13.10
CA TYR A 145 34.43 -12.57 -13.75
C TYR A 145 35.14 -13.65 -12.91
N ASP A 146 36.22 -13.29 -12.21
CA ASP A 146 37.00 -14.21 -11.40
C ASP A 146 36.28 -14.66 -10.13
N ASP A 147 35.34 -13.83 -9.62
CA ASP A 147 34.53 -14.12 -8.43
C ASP A 147 33.34 -15.05 -8.71
N LEU A 148 33.05 -15.33 -9.99
CA LEU A 148 31.96 -16.22 -10.38
C LEU A 148 32.29 -17.68 -10.10
N SER A 149 31.28 -18.47 -9.76
CA SER A 149 31.40 -19.93 -9.72
C SER A 149 31.78 -20.50 -11.11
N ASP A 150 32.34 -21.71 -11.16
CA ASP A 150 32.70 -22.33 -12.43
C ASP A 150 31.48 -22.56 -13.34
N GLU A 151 30.30 -22.81 -12.74
CA GLU A 151 29.03 -22.96 -13.46
C GLU A 151 28.59 -21.61 -14.05
N ASP A 152 28.70 -20.52 -13.28
CA ASP A 152 28.35 -19.19 -13.76
C ASP A 152 29.34 -18.66 -14.80
N LYS A 153 30.64 -19.02 -14.70
CA LYS A 153 31.65 -18.71 -15.72
C LYS A 153 31.33 -19.38 -17.05
N GLU A 154 30.86 -20.62 -17.01
CA GLU A 154 30.47 -21.35 -18.21
C GLU A 154 29.23 -20.74 -18.85
N LEU A 155 28.21 -20.41 -18.04
CA LEU A 155 27.04 -19.67 -18.46
C LEU A 155 27.42 -18.31 -19.06
N TYR A 156 28.34 -17.59 -18.43
CA TYR A 156 28.85 -16.33 -18.92
C TYR A 156 29.50 -16.46 -20.31
N ARG A 157 30.30 -17.48 -20.54
CA ARG A 157 30.91 -17.75 -21.85
C ARG A 157 29.88 -18.12 -22.92
N GLN A 158 28.87 -18.89 -22.55
CA GLN A 158 27.83 -19.37 -23.46
C GLN A 158 26.93 -18.20 -23.93
N TYR A 159 26.68 -17.22 -23.08
CA TYR A 159 25.77 -16.09 -23.35
C TYR A 159 26.51 -14.77 -23.57
N SER A 160 27.78 -14.75 -23.84
CA SER A 160 28.62 -13.55 -23.96
C SER A 160 28.17 -12.53 -25.00
N THR A 161 27.34 -12.93 -25.96
CA THR A 161 26.74 -12.07 -26.99
C THR A 161 25.44 -11.36 -26.53
N GLU A 162 24.74 -11.91 -25.54
CA GLU A 162 23.49 -11.31 -24.98
C GLU A 162 23.72 -10.56 -23.67
N LEU A 163 24.95 -10.43 -23.25
CA LEU A 163 25.35 -10.07 -21.89
C LEU A 163 25.14 -8.62 -21.50
N SER A 164 25.02 -7.69 -22.42
CA SER A 164 24.72 -6.30 -22.07
C SER A 164 23.33 -6.14 -21.44
N GLU A 165 22.36 -6.94 -21.89
CA GLU A 165 21.01 -6.95 -21.32
C GLU A 165 20.88 -7.82 -20.06
N LEU A 166 21.60 -8.96 -20.01
CA LEU A 166 21.59 -9.86 -18.86
C LEU A 166 22.33 -9.29 -17.65
N SER A 167 23.46 -8.62 -17.85
CA SER A 167 24.18 -7.95 -16.76
C SER A 167 23.35 -6.82 -16.14
N LEU A 168 22.60 -6.08 -16.94
CA LEU A 168 21.66 -5.07 -16.48
C LEU A 168 20.46 -5.68 -15.73
N ARG A 169 19.96 -6.84 -16.17
CA ARG A 169 18.89 -7.56 -15.47
C ARG A 169 19.39 -8.18 -14.16
N PHE A 170 20.58 -8.75 -14.15
CA PHE A 170 21.18 -9.34 -12.96
C PHE A 170 21.47 -8.26 -11.92
N SER A 171 22.06 -7.13 -12.30
CA SER A 171 22.27 -5.99 -11.42
C SER A 171 20.96 -5.43 -10.84
N ARG A 172 19.88 -5.38 -11.65
CA ARG A 172 18.54 -4.98 -11.17
C ARG A 172 17.93 -6.00 -10.22
N ASN A 173 18.11 -7.29 -10.46
CA ASN A 173 17.58 -8.35 -9.61
C ASN A 173 18.35 -8.44 -8.28
N VAL A 174 19.66 -8.28 -8.30
CA VAL A 174 20.49 -8.20 -7.08
C VAL A 174 20.12 -6.94 -6.27
N LEU A 175 19.95 -5.80 -6.93
CA LEU A 175 19.50 -4.57 -6.27
C LEU A 175 18.10 -4.70 -5.68
N ALA A 176 17.18 -5.37 -6.38
CA ALA A 176 15.84 -5.67 -5.89
C ALA A 176 15.85 -6.67 -4.73
N ALA A 177 16.71 -7.68 -4.77
CA ALA A 177 16.87 -8.66 -3.69
C ALA A 177 17.51 -8.03 -2.44
N THR A 178 18.48 -7.13 -2.59
CA THR A 178 19.10 -6.43 -1.45
C THR A 178 18.18 -5.39 -0.81
N ASN A 179 17.32 -4.74 -1.58
CA ASN A 179 16.27 -3.89 -1.02
C ASN A 179 15.19 -4.69 -0.26
N ALA A 180 15.12 -6.01 -0.44
CA ALA A 180 14.22 -6.90 0.30
C ALA A 180 14.82 -7.39 1.64
N PHE A 181 16.11 -7.15 1.92
CA PHE A 181 16.77 -7.53 3.16
C PHE A 181 16.95 -6.35 4.14
N THR A 182 15.95 -5.53 4.31
CA THR A 182 15.89 -4.62 5.45
C THR A 182 15.38 -5.40 6.65
N ILE A 183 16.27 -5.74 7.59
CA ILE A 183 15.89 -6.39 8.85
C ILE A 183 15.56 -5.26 9.83
N ASN A 184 14.30 -5.12 10.19
CA ASN A 184 13.87 -4.25 11.28
C ASN A 184 14.09 -4.98 12.62
N ILE A 185 15.10 -4.58 13.37
CA ILE A 185 15.34 -5.08 14.72
C ILE A 185 14.72 -4.09 15.70
N THR A 186 13.66 -4.52 16.37
CA THR A 186 12.92 -3.70 17.33
C THR A 186 13.53 -3.64 18.73
N ASP A 187 14.54 -4.48 19.04
CA ASP A 187 15.22 -4.51 20.34
C ASP A 187 16.74 -4.72 20.18
N PRO A 188 17.57 -3.70 20.54
CA PRO A 188 19.03 -3.83 20.51
C PRO A 188 19.59 -4.90 21.45
N ALA A 189 18.85 -5.31 22.49
CA ALA A 189 19.28 -6.33 23.45
C ALA A 189 19.18 -7.76 22.90
N GLN A 190 18.52 -7.97 21.75
CA GLN A 190 18.43 -9.28 21.09
C GLN A 190 19.56 -9.55 20.09
N VAL A 191 20.54 -8.64 19.97
CA VAL A 191 21.67 -8.74 19.02
C VAL A 191 22.97 -9.13 19.73
N ALA A 192 22.93 -9.50 21.01
CA ALA A 192 24.11 -9.93 21.78
C ALA A 192 24.27 -11.46 21.80
#